data_3fdcc457580b1a793b5e49a4b19eae1b
#
_entry.id   3fdcc457580b1a793b5e49a4b19eae1b
#
_cell.length_a   1.000
_cell.length_b   1.000
_cell.length_c   1.000
_cell.angle_alpha   90.00
_cell.angle_beta   90.00
_cell.angle_gamma   90.00
#
_symmetry.space_group_name_H-M   'P 1'
#
loop_
_entity.id
_entity.type
_entity.pdbx_description
1 polymer ?
#
loop_
_entity_poly.entity_id
_entity_poly.type
_entity_poly.pdbx_seq_one_letter_code
_entity_poly.pdbx_strand_id
1 'polypeptide(L)'
;EENGYLFWCNRMSWMNRCYDMVRIDHFRAFDTYWKIPESCPTAIEGKWILGPAHKLMDAILKACPDIVLVAEDLGLIRPEVIELEDDYGIPGMDVLLFRMETKQLKKKAKKNSVLYTGTHDNATCNEDYHTYDSNKRISLRRFFKNQGYSSRSFNEMLCQYALDTDADTVILPIWDICGFKEEARINTPGTVSNKNWTWKLKDFKTFPDKLMSTKEWIKKSNR
;
A
#
# COMPACT_ATOMS: atom_id res chain seq x y z
N GLU A 1 12.49 -6.12 -25.09
CA GLU A 1 13.09 -5.08 -25.93
C GLU A 1 12.77 -5.27 -27.41
N GLU A 2 12.89 -6.46 -27.98
CA GLU A 2 12.75 -6.74 -29.44
C GLU A 2 11.45 -6.23 -30.06
N ASN A 3 10.35 -6.21 -29.30
CA ASN A 3 9.04 -5.72 -29.76
C ASN A 3 8.63 -4.37 -29.13
N GLY A 4 9.58 -3.57 -28.63
CA GLY A 4 9.32 -2.24 -28.05
C GLY A 4 8.42 -2.27 -26.82
N TYR A 5 8.46 -3.34 -26.02
CA TYR A 5 7.63 -3.53 -24.84
C TYR A 5 6.12 -3.51 -25.10
N LEU A 6 5.69 -3.95 -26.27
CA LEU A 6 4.30 -3.88 -26.73
C LEU A 6 3.28 -4.43 -25.72
N PHE A 7 3.63 -5.51 -25.00
CA PHE A 7 2.76 -6.05 -23.95
C PHE A 7 2.46 -5.02 -22.86
N TRP A 8 3.49 -4.35 -22.34
CA TRP A 8 3.33 -3.33 -21.29
C TRP A 8 2.61 -2.10 -21.81
N CYS A 9 2.96 -1.61 -23.00
CA CYS A 9 2.30 -0.47 -23.62
C CYS A 9 0.80 -0.72 -23.82
N ASN A 10 0.41 -1.88 -24.36
CA ASN A 10 -0.98 -2.24 -24.55
C ASN A 10 -1.73 -2.41 -23.21
N ARG A 11 -1.09 -3.04 -22.24
CA ARG A 11 -1.67 -3.19 -20.89
C ARG A 11 -1.91 -1.83 -20.24
N MET A 12 -0.93 -0.95 -20.24
CA MET A 12 -1.06 0.38 -19.62
C MET A 12 -2.04 1.26 -20.38
N SER A 13 -2.08 1.20 -21.71
CA SER A 13 -3.10 1.90 -22.52
C SER A 13 -4.51 1.43 -22.17
N TRP A 14 -4.71 0.14 -21.93
CA TRP A 14 -6.00 -0.37 -21.48
C TRP A 14 -6.34 0.09 -20.06
N MET A 15 -5.40 -0.01 -19.12
CA MET A 15 -5.60 0.43 -17.73
C MET A 15 -5.91 1.93 -17.64
N ASN A 16 -5.21 2.77 -18.44
CA ASN A 16 -5.43 4.21 -18.50
C ASN A 16 -6.84 4.60 -19.01
N ARG A 17 -7.50 3.70 -19.75
CA ARG A 17 -8.89 3.91 -20.19
C ARG A 17 -9.91 3.52 -19.12
N CYS A 18 -9.51 2.69 -18.16
CA CYS A 18 -10.41 2.13 -17.14
C CYS A 18 -10.25 2.82 -15.78
N TYR A 19 -9.10 3.43 -15.49
CA TYR A 19 -8.74 3.93 -14.17
C TYR A 19 -8.03 5.27 -14.26
N ASP A 20 -8.26 6.13 -13.27
CA ASP A 20 -7.60 7.44 -13.15
C ASP A 20 -6.15 7.31 -12.65
N MET A 21 -5.85 6.22 -11.92
CA MET A 21 -4.52 5.94 -11.36
C MET A 21 -4.26 4.44 -11.37
N VAL A 22 -3.05 4.04 -11.75
CA VAL A 22 -2.64 2.63 -11.86
C VAL A 22 -1.46 2.34 -10.94
N ARG A 23 -1.65 1.43 -9.99
CA ARG A 23 -0.57 0.92 -9.14
C ARG A 23 0.18 -0.21 -9.85
N ILE A 24 1.49 -0.06 -9.95
CA ILE A 24 2.38 -1.12 -10.44
C ILE A 24 2.90 -1.90 -9.24
N ASP A 25 2.49 -3.16 -9.17
CA ASP A 25 2.94 -4.09 -8.15
C ASP A 25 4.39 -4.50 -8.38
N HIS A 26 5.15 -4.67 -7.29
CA HIS A 26 6.57 -5.02 -7.32
C HIS A 26 7.40 -4.14 -8.27
N PHE A 27 7.23 -2.81 -8.17
CA PHE A 27 7.88 -1.83 -9.06
C PHE A 27 9.41 -2.00 -9.09
N ARG A 28 10.00 -2.44 -8.00
CA ARG A 28 11.42 -2.82 -7.92
C ARG A 28 11.87 -3.72 -9.07
N ALA A 29 10.99 -4.60 -9.60
CA ALA A 29 11.36 -5.51 -10.67
C ALA A 29 11.69 -4.80 -11.99
N PHE A 30 11.36 -3.51 -12.13
CA PHE A 30 11.79 -2.70 -13.27
C PHE A 30 13.29 -2.39 -13.20
N ASP A 31 13.86 -2.26 -12.00
CA ASP A 31 15.29 -2.15 -11.78
C ASP A 31 15.97 -3.52 -11.74
N THR A 32 15.56 -4.39 -10.80
CA THR A 32 16.12 -5.74 -10.66
C THR A 32 15.07 -6.72 -10.18
N TYR A 33 15.12 -7.95 -10.72
CA TYR A 33 14.26 -9.04 -10.30
C TYR A 33 15.04 -10.32 -10.03
N TRP A 34 14.52 -11.15 -9.13
CA TRP A 34 15.09 -12.44 -8.80
C TRP A 34 14.61 -13.51 -9.78
N LYS A 35 15.49 -14.00 -10.63
CA LYS A 35 15.19 -15.06 -11.61
C LYS A 35 15.48 -16.42 -11.02
N ILE A 36 14.45 -17.26 -10.96
CA ILE A 36 14.49 -18.63 -10.45
C ILE A 36 14.42 -19.59 -11.64
N PRO A 37 15.28 -20.63 -11.73
CA PRO A 37 15.12 -21.69 -12.73
C PRO A 37 13.79 -22.43 -12.52
N GLU A 38 13.11 -22.80 -13.61
CA GLU A 38 11.83 -23.51 -13.55
C GLU A 38 11.94 -24.85 -12.79
N SER A 39 13.09 -25.50 -12.85
CA SER A 39 13.35 -26.77 -12.16
C SER A 39 13.54 -26.63 -10.65
N CYS A 40 13.67 -25.43 -10.09
CA CYS A 40 13.89 -25.24 -8.65
C CYS A 40 12.59 -25.36 -7.88
N PRO A 41 12.52 -26.20 -6.84
CA PRO A 41 11.31 -26.37 -6.03
C PRO A 41 11.03 -25.18 -5.10
N THR A 42 12.03 -24.32 -4.86
CA THR A 42 11.94 -23.15 -3.98
C THR A 42 12.59 -21.94 -4.62
N ALA A 43 12.36 -20.76 -4.04
CA ALA A 43 12.94 -19.49 -4.49
C ALA A 43 14.39 -19.25 -3.98
N ILE A 44 15.02 -20.23 -3.31
CA ILE A 44 16.37 -20.09 -2.71
C ILE A 44 17.44 -19.99 -3.79
N GLU A 45 17.33 -20.83 -4.82
CA GLU A 45 18.28 -20.84 -5.93
C GLU A 45 17.83 -19.92 -7.04
N GLY A 46 18.61 -18.91 -7.32
CA GLY A 46 18.30 -17.94 -8.36
C GLY A 46 19.43 -16.95 -8.56
N LYS A 47 19.16 -15.91 -9.34
CA LYS A 47 20.09 -14.80 -9.55
C LYS A 47 19.35 -13.49 -9.81
N TRP A 48 19.92 -12.40 -9.37
CA TRP A 48 19.47 -11.07 -9.71
C TRP A 48 19.72 -10.75 -11.18
N ILE A 49 18.70 -10.28 -11.86
CA ILE A 49 18.75 -9.85 -13.25
C ILE A 49 18.36 -8.37 -13.28
N LEU A 50 19.11 -7.57 -14.06
CA LEU A 50 18.73 -6.19 -14.33
C LEU A 50 17.46 -6.16 -15.17
N GLY A 51 16.52 -5.34 -14.72
CA GLY A 51 15.30 -5.04 -15.43
C GLY A 51 15.52 -3.96 -16.52
N PRO A 52 14.49 -3.62 -17.26
CA PRO A 52 14.56 -2.64 -18.34
C PRO A 52 14.55 -1.18 -17.88
N ALA A 53 14.22 -0.90 -16.63
CA ALA A 53 14.21 0.44 -16.00
C ALA A 53 13.63 1.54 -16.91
N HIS A 54 14.40 2.59 -17.18
CA HIS A 54 14.00 3.75 -17.99
C HIS A 54 13.48 3.36 -19.38
N LYS A 55 14.08 2.37 -20.05
CA LYS A 55 13.61 1.94 -21.38
C LYS A 55 12.15 1.49 -21.40
N LEU A 56 11.71 0.80 -20.34
CA LEU A 56 10.32 0.38 -20.22
C LEU A 56 9.42 1.56 -19.85
N MET A 57 9.86 2.41 -18.91
CA MET A 57 9.10 3.59 -18.50
C MET A 57 8.89 4.56 -19.66
N ASP A 58 9.94 4.84 -20.44
CA ASP A 58 9.86 5.69 -21.65
C ASP A 58 8.86 5.12 -22.66
N ALA A 59 8.87 3.80 -22.86
CA ALA A 59 7.92 3.16 -23.78
C ALA A 59 6.48 3.27 -23.28
N ILE A 60 6.24 3.06 -21.97
CA ILE A 60 4.91 3.20 -21.35
C ILE A 60 4.40 4.64 -21.49
N LEU A 61 5.20 5.62 -21.08
CA LEU A 61 4.79 7.03 -21.10
C LEU A 61 4.64 7.58 -22.53
N LYS A 62 5.42 7.09 -23.47
CA LYS A 62 5.20 7.39 -24.90
C LYS A 62 3.86 6.85 -25.40
N ALA A 63 3.46 5.66 -24.96
CA ALA A 63 2.18 5.05 -25.35
C ALA A 63 0.99 5.66 -24.60
N CYS A 64 1.19 6.12 -23.37
CA CYS A 64 0.17 6.65 -22.47
C CYS A 64 0.71 7.89 -21.74
N PRO A 65 0.77 9.07 -22.38
CA PRO A 65 1.38 10.26 -21.78
C PRO A 65 0.66 10.76 -20.51
N ASP A 66 -0.64 10.52 -20.41
CA ASP A 66 -1.49 11.02 -19.32
C ASP A 66 -1.71 9.99 -18.21
N ILE A 67 -1.04 8.83 -18.25
CA ILE A 67 -1.23 7.81 -17.22
C ILE A 67 -0.66 8.27 -15.89
N VAL A 68 -1.45 8.16 -14.82
CA VAL A 68 -0.99 8.39 -13.46
C VAL A 68 -0.59 7.06 -12.85
N LEU A 69 0.67 6.93 -12.45
CA LEU A 69 1.23 5.70 -11.90
C LEU A 69 1.51 5.85 -10.40
N VAL A 70 1.47 4.74 -9.68
CA VAL A 70 1.94 4.59 -8.30
C VAL A 70 2.85 3.37 -8.25
N ALA A 71 4.03 3.53 -7.68
CA ALA A 71 4.98 2.44 -7.51
C ALA A 71 4.73 1.70 -6.19
N GLU A 72 4.65 0.36 -6.25
CA GLU A 72 4.79 -0.42 -5.03
C GLU A 72 6.29 -0.62 -4.77
N ASP A 73 6.81 0.20 -3.85
CA ASP A 73 8.21 0.32 -3.46
C ASP A 73 8.46 -0.17 -2.01
N LEU A 74 7.72 -1.20 -1.60
CA LEU A 74 7.82 -1.75 -0.25
C LEU A 74 8.96 -2.78 -0.13
N GLY A 75 9.52 -2.90 1.08
CA GLY A 75 10.58 -3.87 1.40
C GLY A 75 11.99 -3.32 1.24
N LEU A 76 12.91 -4.16 0.75
CA LEU A 76 14.31 -3.78 0.54
C LEU A 76 14.47 -3.11 -0.83
N ILE A 77 14.46 -1.79 -0.82
CA ILE A 77 14.54 -0.97 -2.03
C ILE A 77 15.97 -0.51 -2.26
N ARG A 78 16.43 -0.61 -3.50
CA ARG A 78 17.72 -0.09 -3.95
C ARG A 78 17.61 1.40 -4.28
N PRO A 79 18.70 2.18 -4.16
CA PRO A 79 18.70 3.58 -4.56
C PRO A 79 18.24 3.82 -6.00
N GLU A 80 18.56 2.91 -6.92
CA GLU A 80 18.20 3.00 -8.33
C GLU A 80 16.69 2.91 -8.59
N VAL A 81 15.93 2.26 -7.68
CA VAL A 81 14.46 2.25 -7.73
C VAL A 81 13.90 3.62 -7.36
N ILE A 82 14.46 4.24 -6.31
CA ILE A 82 14.07 5.58 -5.87
C ILE A 82 14.41 6.61 -6.96
N GLU A 83 15.58 6.49 -7.58
CA GLU A 83 15.99 7.33 -8.70
C GLU A 83 15.01 7.19 -9.88
N LEU A 84 14.61 5.97 -10.21
CA LEU A 84 13.62 5.72 -11.26
C LEU A 84 12.25 6.34 -10.93
N GLU A 85 11.79 6.27 -9.68
CA GLU A 85 10.56 6.94 -9.22
C GLU A 85 10.67 8.47 -9.33
N ASP A 86 11.78 9.03 -8.88
CA ASP A 86 12.02 10.47 -8.87
C ASP A 86 12.14 11.03 -10.29
N ASP A 87 12.81 10.34 -11.22
CA ASP A 87 13.00 10.74 -12.62
C ASP A 87 11.66 10.86 -13.37
N TYR A 88 10.67 10.05 -13.01
CA TYR A 88 9.34 10.08 -13.62
C TYR A 88 8.27 10.70 -12.74
N GLY A 89 8.62 11.20 -11.55
CA GLY A 89 7.69 11.79 -10.60
C GLY A 89 6.62 10.81 -10.08
N ILE A 90 6.94 9.51 -10.05
CA ILE A 90 6.01 8.46 -9.64
C ILE A 90 5.95 8.40 -8.11
N PRO A 91 4.77 8.57 -7.48
CA PRO A 91 4.62 8.39 -6.05
C PRO A 91 4.84 6.92 -5.64
N GLY A 92 5.61 6.72 -4.59
CA GLY A 92 5.74 5.44 -3.91
C GLY A 92 4.61 5.19 -2.91
N MET A 93 4.67 4.05 -2.23
CA MET A 93 3.72 3.67 -1.18
C MET A 93 4.30 3.89 0.21
N ASP A 94 3.40 4.15 1.17
CA ASP A 94 3.70 4.21 2.59
C ASP A 94 2.62 3.45 3.37
N VAL A 95 3.02 2.57 4.29
CA VAL A 95 2.09 1.70 5.03
C VAL A 95 2.28 1.87 6.53
N LEU A 96 1.25 2.36 7.21
CA LEU A 96 1.32 2.65 8.65
C LEU A 96 1.57 1.42 9.51
N LEU A 97 1.04 0.24 9.13
CA LEU A 97 1.32 -1.00 9.86
C LEU A 97 2.83 -1.28 9.92
N PHE A 98 3.57 -1.12 8.82
CA PHE A 98 5.03 -1.29 8.80
C PHE A 98 5.74 -0.25 9.68
N ARG A 99 5.23 0.98 9.71
CA ARG A 99 5.77 2.02 10.60
C ARG A 99 5.55 1.70 12.08
N MET A 100 4.44 1.05 12.42
CA MET A 100 4.19 0.59 13.80
C MET A 100 5.14 -0.52 14.22
N GLU A 101 5.45 -1.46 13.33
CA GLU A 101 6.43 -2.53 13.57
C GLU A 101 7.83 -1.97 13.78
N THR A 102 8.26 -1.05 12.92
CA THR A 102 9.61 -0.48 12.90
C THR A 102 9.77 0.73 13.85
N LYS A 103 8.75 1.09 14.62
CA LYS A 103 8.73 2.26 15.52
C LYS A 103 8.95 3.61 14.80
N GLN A 104 8.57 3.69 13.53
CA GLN A 104 8.80 4.87 12.68
C GLN A 104 7.55 5.77 12.54
N LEU A 105 6.52 5.59 13.37
CA LEU A 105 5.30 6.42 13.32
C LEU A 105 5.57 7.93 13.44
N LYS A 106 6.63 8.33 14.13
CA LYS A 106 7.01 9.75 14.28
C LYS A 106 7.60 10.38 13.01
N LYS A 107 8.01 9.58 12.04
CA LYS A 107 8.50 10.11 10.77
C LYS A 107 7.32 10.72 10.01
N LYS A 108 7.54 11.88 9.40
CA LYS A 108 6.58 12.44 8.45
C LYS A 108 6.32 11.46 7.31
N ALA A 109 5.13 11.46 6.77
CA ALA A 109 4.85 10.73 5.54
C ALA A 109 5.78 11.25 4.43
N LYS A 110 6.20 10.34 3.54
CA LYS A 110 6.94 10.71 2.34
C LYS A 110 6.01 11.62 1.51
N LYS A 111 6.47 12.81 1.14
CA LYS A 111 5.78 13.62 0.12
C LYS A 111 5.81 12.83 -1.19
N ASN A 112 4.89 13.12 -2.08
CA ASN A 112 4.71 12.36 -3.31
C ASN A 112 4.56 10.86 -3.00
N SER A 113 3.57 10.52 -2.17
CA SER A 113 3.29 9.13 -1.80
C SER A 113 1.81 8.86 -1.60
N VAL A 114 1.43 7.61 -1.78
CA VAL A 114 0.13 7.08 -1.41
C VAL A 114 0.27 6.34 -0.09
N LEU A 115 -0.38 6.86 0.95
CA LEU A 115 -0.34 6.29 2.29
C LEU A 115 -1.54 5.38 2.51
N TYR A 116 -1.27 4.21 3.07
CA TYR A 116 -2.28 3.22 3.48
C TYR A 116 -2.22 3.00 5.00
N THR A 117 -3.34 2.69 5.64
CA THR A 117 -3.29 2.09 6.99
C THR A 117 -2.68 0.70 6.91
N GLY A 118 -3.14 -0.14 6.00
CA GLY A 118 -2.64 -1.44 5.59
C GLY A 118 -3.13 -1.78 4.19
N THR A 119 -2.51 -2.76 3.53
CA THR A 119 -2.90 -3.23 2.19
C THR A 119 -3.67 -4.54 2.26
N HIS A 120 -4.08 -5.07 1.10
CA HIS A 120 -4.72 -6.39 0.99
C HIS A 120 -3.82 -7.55 1.45
N ASP A 121 -2.51 -7.37 1.48
CA ASP A 121 -1.53 -8.37 1.92
C ASP A 121 -1.20 -8.28 3.42
N ASN A 122 -1.65 -7.23 4.09
CA ASN A 122 -1.49 -7.09 5.52
C ASN A 122 -2.64 -7.74 6.31
N ALA A 123 -2.42 -7.95 7.60
CA ALA A 123 -3.50 -8.09 8.56
C ALA A 123 -4.36 -6.80 8.56
N THR A 124 -5.60 -6.86 9.04
CA THR A 124 -6.33 -5.63 9.34
C THR A 124 -5.63 -4.89 10.50
N CYS A 125 -5.80 -3.58 10.62
CA CYS A 125 -5.12 -2.83 11.67
C CYS A 125 -5.51 -3.31 13.10
N ASN A 126 -6.73 -3.75 13.28
CA ASN A 126 -7.17 -4.31 14.56
C ASN A 126 -6.66 -5.73 14.81
N GLU A 127 -6.57 -6.57 13.77
CA GLU A 127 -5.92 -7.89 13.86
C GLU A 127 -4.47 -7.70 14.31
N ASP A 128 -3.70 -6.89 13.59
CA ASP A 128 -2.30 -6.62 13.89
C ASP A 128 -2.11 -6.04 15.31
N TYR A 129 -2.91 -5.04 15.68
CA TYR A 129 -2.87 -4.44 17.01
C TYR A 129 -3.10 -5.46 18.14
N HIS A 130 -3.94 -6.48 17.92
CA HIS A 130 -4.22 -7.50 18.93
C HIS A 130 -3.11 -8.54 19.06
N THR A 131 -2.23 -8.68 18.08
CA THR A 131 -1.05 -9.54 18.19
C THR A 131 0.04 -8.96 19.10
N TYR A 132 0.03 -7.63 19.31
CA TYR A 132 1.04 -6.95 20.12
C TYR A 132 0.87 -7.23 21.61
N ASP A 133 1.98 -7.28 22.34
CA ASP A 133 1.97 -7.32 23.79
C ASP A 133 1.35 -6.06 24.43
N SER A 134 1.04 -6.14 25.71
CA SER A 134 0.39 -5.04 26.43
C SER A 134 1.20 -3.75 26.44
N ASN A 135 2.53 -3.84 26.53
CA ASN A 135 3.40 -2.67 26.57
C ASN A 135 3.41 -1.93 25.22
N LYS A 136 3.50 -2.67 24.12
CA LYS A 136 3.43 -2.09 22.76
C LYS A 136 2.05 -1.45 22.53
N ARG A 137 0.95 -2.12 22.91
CA ARG A 137 -0.41 -1.55 22.78
C ARG A 137 -0.58 -0.25 23.59
N ILE A 138 -0.10 -0.22 24.85
CA ILE A 138 -0.12 0.99 25.68
C ILE A 138 0.72 2.10 25.06
N SER A 139 1.90 1.79 24.56
CA SER A 139 2.79 2.75 23.90
C SER A 139 2.16 3.37 22.64
N LEU A 140 1.55 2.55 21.78
CA LEU A 140 0.85 3.03 20.59
C LEU A 140 -0.35 3.93 20.96
N ARG A 141 -1.18 3.52 21.92
CA ARG A 141 -2.29 4.37 22.38
C ARG A 141 -1.81 5.69 22.97
N ARG A 142 -0.73 5.67 23.74
CA ARG A 142 -0.12 6.89 24.29
C ARG A 142 0.39 7.79 23.16
N PHE A 143 1.05 7.22 22.16
CA PHE A 143 1.51 7.96 21.00
C PHE A 143 0.34 8.71 20.32
N PHE A 144 -0.74 7.99 19.94
CA PHE A 144 -1.89 8.61 19.29
C PHE A 144 -2.59 9.65 20.16
N LYS A 145 -2.75 9.40 21.45
CA LYS A 145 -3.31 10.39 22.39
C LYS A 145 -2.48 11.67 22.46
N ASN A 146 -1.16 11.54 22.47
CA ASN A 146 -0.26 12.70 22.48
C ASN A 146 -0.31 13.50 21.17
N GLN A 147 -0.80 12.89 20.08
CA GLN A 147 -1.07 13.57 18.80
C GLN A 147 -2.50 14.14 18.73
N GLY A 148 -3.30 14.00 19.79
CA GLY A 148 -4.68 14.53 19.84
C GLY A 148 -5.77 13.53 19.49
N TYR A 149 -5.44 12.26 19.17
CA TYR A 149 -6.44 11.24 18.84
C TYR A 149 -6.88 10.48 20.08
N SER A 150 -8.15 10.59 20.46
CA SER A 150 -8.66 10.10 21.74
C SER A 150 -9.79 9.07 21.64
N SER A 151 -9.98 8.43 20.48
CA SER A 151 -11.00 7.38 20.32
C SER A 151 -10.76 6.17 21.24
N ARG A 152 -11.83 5.48 21.61
CA ARG A 152 -11.76 4.17 22.29
C ARG A 152 -11.26 3.08 21.34
N SER A 153 -11.56 3.21 20.05
CA SER A 153 -11.20 2.26 19.01
C SER A 153 -9.81 2.58 18.44
N PHE A 154 -8.95 1.57 18.32
CA PHE A 154 -7.61 1.74 17.80
C PHE A 154 -7.60 2.11 16.31
N ASN A 155 -8.43 1.41 15.51
CA ASN A 155 -8.57 1.70 14.08
C ASN A 155 -8.98 3.15 13.80
N GLU A 156 -9.88 3.72 14.60
CA GLU A 156 -10.30 5.13 14.43
C GLU A 156 -9.15 6.11 14.67
N MET A 157 -8.32 5.86 15.69
CA MET A 157 -7.12 6.68 15.92
C MET A 157 -6.12 6.57 14.78
N LEU A 158 -5.91 5.35 14.25
CA LEU A 158 -5.00 5.13 13.12
C LEU A 158 -5.51 5.78 11.84
N CYS A 159 -6.80 5.66 11.53
CA CYS A 159 -7.41 6.28 10.34
C CYS A 159 -7.34 7.80 10.40
N GLN A 160 -7.65 8.42 11.55
CA GLN A 160 -7.52 9.87 11.73
C GLN A 160 -6.06 10.32 11.57
N TYR A 161 -5.13 9.63 12.20
CA TYR A 161 -3.70 9.91 12.07
C TYR A 161 -3.25 9.81 10.60
N ALA A 162 -3.71 8.79 9.85
CA ALA A 162 -3.40 8.65 8.44
C ALA A 162 -3.82 9.89 7.63
N LEU A 163 -5.03 10.40 7.88
CA LEU A 163 -5.56 11.57 7.19
C LEU A 163 -4.79 12.88 7.52
N ASP A 164 -4.20 12.97 8.71
CA ASP A 164 -3.46 14.16 9.15
C ASP A 164 -1.97 14.12 8.74
N THR A 165 -1.55 13.13 7.95
CA THR A 165 -0.18 13.05 7.44
C THR A 165 0.05 14.00 6.25
N ASP A 166 1.32 14.22 5.90
CA ASP A 166 1.72 15.03 4.74
C ASP A 166 1.63 14.25 3.39
N ALA A 167 1.13 13.02 3.37
CA ALA A 167 0.96 12.23 2.15
C ALA A 167 -0.04 12.90 1.20
N ASP A 168 0.22 12.88 -0.11
CA ASP A 168 -0.67 13.51 -1.09
C ASP A 168 -1.99 12.76 -1.22
N THR A 169 -1.94 11.43 -1.14
CA THR A 169 -3.12 10.56 -1.19
C THR A 169 -3.14 9.63 0.01
N VAL A 170 -4.31 9.45 0.61
CA VAL A 170 -4.53 8.51 1.71
C VAL A 170 -5.64 7.53 1.35
N ILE A 171 -5.33 6.24 1.43
CA ILE A 171 -6.30 5.17 1.20
C ILE A 171 -6.59 4.45 2.52
N LEU A 172 -7.84 4.51 2.94
CA LEU A 172 -8.34 3.82 4.14
C LEU A 172 -9.16 2.60 3.70
N PRO A 173 -8.67 1.37 3.90
CA PRO A 173 -9.44 0.18 3.62
C PRO A 173 -10.72 0.12 4.46
N ILE A 174 -11.81 -0.36 3.86
CA ILE A 174 -13.12 -0.45 4.53
C ILE A 174 -13.06 -1.28 5.81
N TRP A 175 -12.25 -2.31 5.86
CA TRP A 175 -12.09 -3.15 7.06
C TRP A 175 -11.42 -2.39 8.20
N ASP A 176 -10.54 -1.44 7.93
CA ASP A 176 -9.93 -0.59 8.94
C ASP A 176 -10.90 0.52 9.39
N ILE A 177 -11.64 1.14 8.47
CA ILE A 177 -12.71 2.11 8.80
C ILE A 177 -13.74 1.47 9.74
N CYS A 178 -14.19 0.25 9.41
CA CYS A 178 -15.21 -0.47 10.19
C CYS A 178 -14.66 -1.15 11.44
N GLY A 179 -13.34 -1.30 11.56
CA GLY A 179 -12.69 -1.92 12.72
C GLY A 179 -12.80 -3.44 12.76
N PHE A 180 -12.89 -4.08 11.59
CA PHE A 180 -12.86 -5.54 11.47
C PHE A 180 -11.48 -6.09 11.87
N LYS A 181 -11.44 -7.39 12.18
CA LYS A 181 -10.24 -8.14 12.55
C LYS A 181 -9.91 -9.19 11.49
N GLU A 182 -9.40 -10.34 11.93
CA GLU A 182 -8.99 -11.45 11.07
C GLU A 182 -10.07 -11.94 10.10
N GLU A 183 -11.35 -11.78 10.45
CA GLU A 183 -12.47 -12.16 9.59
C GLU A 183 -12.54 -11.38 8.27
N ALA A 184 -11.93 -10.19 8.24
CA ALA A 184 -11.90 -9.32 7.06
C ALA A 184 -10.55 -9.29 6.34
N ARG A 185 -9.61 -10.14 6.72
CA ARG A 185 -8.34 -10.27 6.03
C ARG A 185 -8.55 -10.74 4.59
N ILE A 186 -7.99 -10.00 3.62
CA ILE A 186 -8.18 -10.28 2.20
C ILE A 186 -7.25 -11.39 1.73
N ASN A 187 -5.96 -11.29 2.07
CA ASN A 187 -4.95 -12.23 1.60
C ASN A 187 -3.92 -12.52 2.68
N THR A 188 -3.40 -13.74 2.67
CA THR A 188 -2.22 -14.14 3.45
C THR A 188 -1.13 -14.54 2.47
N PRO A 189 -0.12 -13.66 2.22
CA PRO A 189 0.93 -13.90 1.25
C PRO A 189 1.66 -15.23 1.49
N GLY A 190 2.09 -15.88 0.40
CA GLY A 190 2.78 -17.17 0.47
C GLY A 190 1.88 -18.36 0.79
N THR A 191 0.55 -18.19 0.83
CA THR A 191 -0.40 -19.29 1.09
C THR A 191 -1.39 -19.47 -0.06
N VAL A 192 -1.82 -20.73 -0.26
CA VAL A 192 -2.95 -21.06 -1.09
C VAL A 192 -4.11 -21.48 -0.17
N SER A 193 -5.16 -20.69 -0.13
CA SER A 193 -6.28 -20.90 0.78
C SER A 193 -7.60 -20.46 0.14
N ASN A 194 -8.68 -21.16 0.45
CA ASN A 194 -10.03 -20.76 0.06
C ASN A 194 -10.54 -19.50 0.79
N LYS A 195 -9.79 -18.99 1.76
CA LYS A 195 -10.09 -17.73 2.45
C LYS A 195 -9.52 -16.53 1.72
N ASN A 196 -8.44 -16.69 0.96
CA ASN A 196 -7.81 -15.60 0.23
C ASN A 196 -8.74 -15.07 -0.86
N TRP A 197 -8.88 -13.74 -0.96
CA TRP A 197 -9.65 -13.01 -1.97
C TRP A 197 -11.16 -13.27 -1.95
N THR A 198 -11.72 -13.81 -0.85
CA THR A 198 -13.14 -14.21 -0.78
C THR A 198 -13.96 -13.38 0.20
N TRP A 199 -13.32 -12.56 1.02
CA TRP A 199 -14.05 -11.71 1.97
C TRP A 199 -14.98 -10.72 1.27
N LYS A 200 -16.17 -10.58 1.82
CA LYS A 200 -17.18 -9.61 1.37
C LYS A 200 -17.81 -8.95 2.58
N LEU A 201 -18.08 -7.65 2.47
CA LEU A 201 -18.87 -6.93 3.47
C LEU A 201 -20.30 -7.50 3.46
N LYS A 202 -20.73 -8.08 4.59
CA LYS A 202 -22.01 -8.79 4.71
C LYS A 202 -23.14 -7.90 5.23
N ASP A 203 -22.82 -6.94 6.09
CA ASP A 203 -23.78 -6.06 6.73
C ASP A 203 -23.47 -4.60 6.41
N PHE A 204 -24.43 -3.93 5.75
CA PHE A 204 -24.34 -2.53 5.40
C PHE A 204 -25.05 -1.61 6.39
N LYS A 205 -25.71 -2.13 7.45
CA LYS A 205 -26.53 -1.34 8.36
C LYS A 205 -25.73 -0.32 9.16
N THR A 206 -24.55 -0.71 9.63
CA THR A 206 -23.67 0.17 10.41
C THR A 206 -22.68 0.96 9.57
N PHE A 207 -22.58 0.63 8.29
CA PHE A 207 -21.63 1.25 7.37
C PHE A 207 -21.88 2.75 7.13
N PRO A 208 -23.13 3.24 6.96
CA PRO A 208 -23.38 4.67 6.82
C PRO A 208 -22.85 5.50 7.97
N ASP A 209 -22.99 5.06 9.22
CA ASP A 209 -22.48 5.78 10.39
C ASP A 209 -20.95 5.86 10.39
N LYS A 210 -20.28 4.79 9.97
CA LYS A 210 -18.81 4.77 9.82
C LYS A 210 -18.34 5.70 8.71
N LEU A 211 -19.05 5.76 7.59
CA LEU A 211 -18.77 6.70 6.52
C LEU A 211 -18.97 8.15 6.96
N MET A 212 -20.02 8.44 7.72
CA MET A 212 -20.24 9.79 8.26
C MET A 212 -19.11 10.22 9.19
N SER A 213 -18.66 9.34 10.07
CA SER A 213 -17.50 9.61 10.92
C SER A 213 -16.24 9.86 10.10
N THR A 214 -15.99 9.05 9.08
CA THR A 214 -14.84 9.21 8.18
C THR A 214 -14.91 10.53 7.42
N LYS A 215 -16.07 10.93 6.94
CA LYS A 215 -16.30 12.25 6.30
C LYS A 215 -15.93 13.40 7.22
N GLU A 216 -16.28 13.32 8.51
CA GLU A 216 -15.90 14.34 9.49
C GLU A 216 -14.38 14.35 9.75
N TRP A 217 -13.71 13.20 9.75
CA TRP A 217 -12.24 13.15 9.85
C TRP A 217 -11.56 13.79 8.65
N ILE A 218 -12.03 13.49 7.43
CA ILE A 218 -11.52 14.09 6.18
C ILE A 218 -11.65 15.61 6.24
N LYS A 219 -12.83 16.14 6.61
CA LYS A 219 -13.02 17.59 6.73
C LYS A 219 -12.07 18.23 7.76
N LYS A 220 -11.84 17.57 8.90
CA LYS A 220 -10.93 18.07 9.95
C LYS A 220 -9.48 18.08 9.51
N SER A 221 -9.07 17.15 8.66
CA SER A 221 -7.71 17.09 8.13
C SER A 221 -7.46 18.04 6.95
N ASN A 222 -8.47 18.84 6.54
CA ASN A 222 -8.41 19.74 5.38
C ASN A 222 -8.13 19.04 4.04
N ARG A 223 -8.59 17.81 3.88
CA ARG A 223 -8.53 17.03 2.64
C ARG A 223 -9.85 17.04 1.88
#